data_9e9789b525876efb384192ee008f8184
#
_entry.id   9e9789b525876efb384192ee008f8184
#
_cell.length_a   1.000
_cell.length_b   1.000
_cell.length_c   1.000
_cell.angle_alpha   90.00
_cell.angle_beta   90.00
_cell.angle_gamma   90.00
#
_symmetry.space_group_name_H-M   'P 1'
#
loop_
_entity.id
_entity.type
_entity.pdbx_description
1 polymer ?
#
loop_
_entity_poly.entity_id
_entity_poly.type
_entity_poly.pdbx_seq_one_letter_code
_entity_poly.pdbx_strand_id
1 'polypeptide(L)'
;MISALILKSMLSIADTSLFINILNLSSELRDICGFTTVPNASQFSRFKIKFEKDLKNFFDYLVEITDPICDEINSYLNDILIVDTTGIEAYVNENNPKKFDTLLRQCKALSKNNPTFNAHSFACSKMPKVSYANPDIKLSYMNGHYCYALKTSIVTNGLGIIRDIDFLNDKSTNITEAATASEAKDTYDSKSLIPTLNKFFSKHDFKYKYFLGDAGFDAVDNYKYLYKDKNIIPIIPLRRAPSSPMPGFNENGVPTCPNDNKLLMKFDGITREKGRSDRIKWICPKSKKTRINGKTQYILTCENPCTTSKCGKIYQVPIDNNIRMHTVIPRNSSKWNNLYKTRTIIERTNFMMKYPLALQYTKLNNTESLKSEVILSAITQLIVVLIANNMNNTQNILSIKKVIS
;
A
#
# COMPACT_ATOMS: atom_id res chain seq x y z
N MET A 1 19.78 20.22 13.08
CA MET A 1 19.74 19.59 11.72
C MET A 1 18.41 18.88 11.44
N ILE A 2 17.96 17.95 12.28
CA ILE A 2 16.70 17.24 12.07
C ILE A 2 15.50 18.21 12.02
N SER A 3 15.42 19.15 12.98
CA SER A 3 14.37 20.19 13.01
C SER A 3 14.32 21.00 11.70
N ALA A 4 15.50 21.34 11.16
CA ALA A 4 15.60 22.06 9.90
C ALA A 4 15.10 21.23 8.69
N LEU A 5 15.40 19.93 8.65
CA LEU A 5 14.92 19.05 7.58
C LEU A 5 13.40 18.82 7.66
N ILE A 6 12.86 18.71 8.88
CA ILE A 6 11.41 18.62 9.10
C ILE A 6 10.73 19.94 8.66
N LEU A 7 11.26 21.08 9.09
CA LEU A 7 10.76 22.39 8.69
C LEU A 7 10.81 22.59 7.18
N LYS A 8 11.91 22.19 6.52
CA LYS A 8 12.05 22.17 5.06
C LYS A 8 10.91 21.41 4.40
N SER A 9 10.59 20.21 4.91
CA SER A 9 9.51 19.36 4.41
C SER A 9 8.13 19.99 4.67
N MET A 10 7.86 20.52 5.86
CA MET A 10 6.61 21.21 6.21
C MET A 10 6.35 22.45 5.32
N LEU A 11 7.39 23.17 4.98
CA LEU A 11 7.32 24.34 4.09
C LEU A 11 7.25 23.96 2.60
N SER A 12 7.19 22.68 2.27
CA SER A 12 7.17 22.18 0.86
C SER A 12 8.38 22.61 0.04
N ILE A 13 9.55 22.80 0.66
CA ILE A 13 10.78 23.22 -0.01
C ILE A 13 11.59 22.02 -0.44
N ALA A 14 11.68 21.75 -1.74
CA ALA A 14 12.48 20.64 -2.28
C ALA A 14 13.97 20.96 -2.33
N ASP A 15 14.33 22.19 -2.74
CA ASP A 15 15.71 22.61 -2.96
C ASP A 15 16.38 23.04 -1.66
N THR A 16 17.49 22.35 -1.32
CA THR A 16 18.24 22.62 -0.08
C THR A 16 18.94 23.97 -0.11
N SER A 17 19.39 24.43 -1.28
CA SER A 17 20.08 25.74 -1.40
C SER A 17 19.07 26.89 -1.17
N LEU A 18 17.86 26.76 -1.71
CA LEU A 18 16.78 27.71 -1.43
C LEU A 18 16.46 27.74 0.08
N PHE A 19 16.35 26.57 0.71
CA PHE A 19 16.09 26.50 2.15
C PHE A 19 17.18 27.14 2.99
N ILE A 20 18.46 26.93 2.65
CA ILE A 20 19.61 27.59 3.30
C ILE A 20 19.51 29.11 3.18
N ASN A 21 19.14 29.64 2.00
CA ASN A 21 18.95 31.08 1.79
C ASN A 21 17.83 31.63 2.70
N ILE A 22 16.71 30.89 2.83
CA ILE A 22 15.61 31.28 3.72
C ILE A 22 16.08 31.33 5.18
N LEU A 23 16.84 30.32 5.65
CA LEU A 23 17.39 30.30 7.00
C LEU A 23 18.39 31.45 7.25
N ASN A 24 19.16 31.86 6.24
CA ASN A 24 20.04 32.99 6.34
C ASN A 24 19.30 34.33 6.45
N LEU A 25 18.15 34.44 5.78
CA LEU A 25 17.32 35.66 5.80
C LEU A 25 16.42 35.78 7.04
N SER A 26 16.06 34.66 7.71
CA SER A 26 15.19 34.65 8.88
C SER A 26 15.96 34.19 10.12
N SER A 27 16.22 35.09 11.05
CA SER A 27 16.78 34.76 12.37
C SER A 27 15.87 33.83 13.15
N GLU A 28 14.55 34.08 13.12
CA GLU A 28 13.56 33.30 13.85
C GLU A 28 13.56 31.83 13.41
N LEU A 29 13.53 31.56 12.09
CA LEU A 29 13.59 30.18 11.58
C LEU A 29 14.93 29.50 11.89
N ARG A 30 16.03 30.26 11.87
CA ARG A 30 17.35 29.79 12.22
C ARG A 30 17.41 29.38 13.68
N ASP A 31 16.87 30.21 14.58
CA ASP A 31 16.82 29.95 16.04
C ASP A 31 15.95 28.75 16.38
N ILE A 32 14.78 28.57 15.75
CA ILE A 32 13.93 27.38 15.84
C ILE A 32 14.72 26.11 15.44
N CYS A 33 15.60 26.21 14.44
CA CYS A 33 16.45 25.10 14.01
C CYS A 33 17.67 24.90 14.92
N GLY A 34 17.92 25.78 15.89
CA GLY A 34 19.04 25.74 16.82
C GLY A 34 20.39 26.07 16.15
N PHE A 35 20.42 26.94 15.13
CA PHE A 35 21.63 27.29 14.42
C PHE A 35 22.14 28.69 14.79
N THR A 36 23.37 28.78 15.23
CA THR A 36 24.11 30.05 15.28
C THR A 36 24.62 30.42 13.91
N THR A 37 25.08 29.46 13.13
CA THR A 37 25.51 29.59 11.72
C THR A 37 24.82 28.51 10.89
N VAL A 38 24.21 28.92 9.78
CA VAL A 38 23.45 27.98 8.92
C VAL A 38 24.43 26.99 8.26
N PRO A 39 24.21 25.68 8.39
CA PRO A 39 25.02 24.67 7.72
C PRO A 39 24.91 24.76 6.20
N ASN A 40 25.97 24.41 5.49
CA ASN A 40 25.98 24.38 4.03
C ASN A 40 25.28 23.09 3.48
N ALA A 41 25.01 23.07 2.18
CA ALA A 41 24.31 21.96 1.53
C ALA A 41 25.01 20.59 1.69
N SER A 42 26.36 20.58 1.69
CA SER A 42 27.14 19.36 1.91
C SER A 42 26.97 18.80 3.33
N GLN A 43 26.82 19.67 4.32
CA GLN A 43 26.58 19.25 5.71
C GLN A 43 25.18 18.61 5.85
N PHE A 44 24.15 19.18 5.22
CA PHE A 44 22.83 18.57 5.14
C PHE A 44 22.85 17.20 4.45
N SER A 45 23.56 17.09 3.33
CA SER A 45 23.69 15.82 2.59
C SER A 45 24.41 14.76 3.43
N ARG A 46 25.56 15.10 4.02
CA ARG A 46 26.31 14.18 4.88
C ARG A 46 25.54 13.76 6.12
N PHE A 47 24.75 14.67 6.71
CA PHE A 47 23.89 14.35 7.84
C PHE A 47 22.87 13.27 7.47
N LYS A 48 22.17 13.39 6.34
CA LYS A 48 21.17 12.42 5.87
C LYS A 48 21.78 11.03 5.68
N ILE A 49 22.94 10.95 5.05
CA ILE A 49 23.62 9.67 4.81
C ILE A 49 24.13 9.06 6.12
N LYS A 50 24.76 9.86 6.98
CA LYS A 50 25.34 9.39 8.23
C LYS A 50 24.30 8.89 9.22
N PHE A 51 23.15 9.53 9.31
CA PHE A 51 22.11 9.29 10.31
C PHE A 51 20.85 8.61 9.74
N GLU A 52 20.94 7.94 8.58
CA GLU A 52 19.80 7.25 7.97
C GLU A 52 19.15 6.24 8.93
N LYS A 53 19.98 5.42 9.59
CA LYS A 53 19.50 4.43 10.58
C LYS A 53 18.86 5.10 11.82
N ASP A 54 19.45 6.17 12.30
CA ASP A 54 18.92 6.91 13.45
C ASP A 54 17.59 7.60 13.11
N LEU A 55 17.46 8.10 11.88
CA LEU A 55 16.20 8.63 11.37
C LEU A 55 15.14 7.53 11.30
N LYS A 56 15.51 6.31 10.89
CA LYS A 56 14.57 5.18 10.89
C LYS A 56 14.16 4.79 12.30
N ASN A 57 15.08 4.74 13.25
CA ASN A 57 14.77 4.47 14.65
C ASN A 57 13.87 5.56 15.25
N PHE A 58 14.11 6.82 14.91
CA PHE A 58 13.25 7.93 15.33
C PHE A 58 11.86 7.85 14.71
N PHE A 59 11.77 7.46 13.44
CA PHE A 59 10.49 7.16 12.80
C PHE A 59 9.73 6.06 13.55
N ASP A 60 10.38 4.91 13.81
CA ASP A 60 9.76 3.77 14.50
C ASP A 60 9.29 4.18 15.93
N TYR A 61 10.05 5.01 16.64
CA TYR A 61 9.60 5.60 17.93
C TYR A 61 8.36 6.49 17.77
N LEU A 62 8.30 7.35 16.74
CA LEU A 62 7.12 8.17 16.47
C LEU A 62 5.90 7.35 16.12
N VAL A 63 6.07 6.22 15.45
CA VAL A 63 4.99 5.26 15.16
C VAL A 63 4.38 4.74 16.46
N GLU A 64 5.21 4.35 17.44
CA GLU A 64 4.74 3.87 18.75
C GLU A 64 3.94 4.94 19.52
N ILE A 65 4.45 6.16 19.61
CA ILE A 65 3.77 7.21 20.39
C ILE A 65 2.52 7.77 19.71
N THR A 66 2.38 7.60 18.39
CA THR A 66 1.20 8.04 17.66
C THR A 66 0.11 6.97 17.56
N ASP A 67 0.39 5.71 17.91
CA ASP A 67 -0.59 4.63 17.82
C ASP A 67 -1.78 4.84 18.78
N PRO A 68 -1.59 5.12 20.09
CA PRO A 68 -2.70 5.41 21.00
C PRO A 68 -3.53 6.62 20.56
N ILE A 69 -2.91 7.65 19.97
CA ILE A 69 -3.64 8.80 19.41
C ILE A 69 -4.55 8.36 18.27
N CYS A 70 -4.06 7.50 17.37
CA CYS A 70 -4.88 6.97 16.28
C CYS A 70 -6.05 6.14 16.78
N ASP A 71 -5.85 5.37 17.87
CA ASP A 71 -6.89 4.56 18.49
C ASP A 71 -7.98 5.43 19.13
N GLU A 72 -7.59 6.50 19.83
CA GLU A 72 -8.51 7.49 20.39
C GLU A 72 -9.33 8.20 19.31
N ILE A 73 -8.73 8.54 18.18
CA ILE A 73 -9.43 9.18 17.06
C ILE A 73 -10.46 8.25 16.45
N ASN A 74 -10.07 7.02 16.12
CA ASN A 74 -10.97 6.02 15.54
C ASN A 74 -10.34 4.63 15.60
N SER A 75 -10.64 3.84 16.63
CA SER A 75 -10.12 2.48 16.81
C SER A 75 -10.47 1.54 15.66
N TYR A 76 -11.68 1.69 15.05
CA TYR A 76 -12.06 0.87 13.90
C TYR A 76 -11.16 1.11 12.68
N LEU A 77 -10.79 2.36 12.39
CA LEU A 77 -9.88 2.69 11.29
C LEU A 77 -8.43 2.34 11.67
N ASN A 78 -8.06 2.46 12.95
CA ASN A 78 -6.74 2.05 13.41
C ASN A 78 -6.52 0.54 13.28
N ASP A 79 -7.58 -0.28 13.44
CA ASP A 79 -7.59 -1.73 13.22
C ASP A 79 -7.39 -2.18 11.75
N ILE A 80 -7.33 -1.25 10.81
CA ILE A 80 -7.16 -1.52 9.38
C ILE A 80 -5.71 -1.29 8.98
N LEU A 81 -5.05 -2.31 8.45
CA LEU A 81 -3.71 -2.22 7.87
C LEU A 81 -3.82 -2.10 6.34
N ILE A 82 -3.17 -1.11 5.76
CA ILE A 82 -3.17 -0.89 4.31
C ILE A 82 -1.73 -0.85 3.82
N VAL A 83 -1.46 -1.59 2.76
CA VAL A 83 -0.14 -1.59 2.10
C VAL A 83 -0.30 -1.21 0.64
N ASP A 84 0.60 -0.36 0.18
CA ASP A 84 0.72 0.03 -1.22
C ASP A 84 2.18 0.22 -1.59
N THR A 85 2.52 0.02 -2.86
CA THR A 85 3.87 0.28 -3.36
C THR A 85 3.90 1.52 -4.22
N THR A 86 4.91 2.36 -4.03
CA THR A 86 5.09 3.58 -4.79
C THR A 86 6.54 3.77 -5.23
N GLY A 87 6.77 4.45 -6.34
CA GLY A 87 8.10 4.84 -6.82
C GLY A 87 8.43 6.27 -6.43
N ILE A 88 9.63 6.46 -5.90
CA ILE A 88 10.22 7.77 -5.71
C ILE A 88 11.26 7.96 -6.82
N GLU A 89 10.94 8.84 -7.76
CA GLU A 89 11.78 9.04 -8.94
C GLU A 89 13.12 9.69 -8.56
N ALA A 90 14.20 9.07 -9.01
CA ALA A 90 15.53 9.60 -8.79
C ALA A 90 15.87 10.70 -9.83
N TYR A 91 16.64 11.69 -9.42
CA TYR A 91 17.14 12.73 -10.31
C TYR A 91 18.32 12.21 -11.13
N VAL A 92 18.00 11.46 -12.19
CA VAL A 92 18.96 10.83 -13.10
C VAL A 92 18.68 11.22 -14.55
N ASN A 93 19.72 11.20 -15.39
CA ASN A 93 19.60 11.59 -16.80
C ASN A 93 18.58 10.74 -17.56
N GLU A 94 18.42 9.48 -17.18
CA GLU A 94 17.50 8.54 -17.79
C GLU A 94 16.03 8.95 -17.58
N ASN A 95 15.71 9.66 -16.51
CA ASN A 95 14.38 10.22 -16.24
C ASN A 95 14.13 11.54 -17.00
N ASN A 96 15.11 12.06 -17.75
CA ASN A 96 14.88 13.25 -18.55
C ASN A 96 14.02 12.90 -19.79
N PRO A 97 12.81 13.47 -19.94
CA PRO A 97 11.92 13.18 -21.06
C PRO A 97 12.59 13.36 -22.42
N LYS A 98 13.47 14.37 -22.56
CA LYS A 98 14.21 14.65 -23.81
C LYS A 98 15.08 13.47 -24.26
N LYS A 99 15.62 12.69 -23.31
CA LYS A 99 16.42 11.49 -23.63
C LYS A 99 15.57 10.40 -24.25
N PHE A 100 14.41 10.11 -23.66
CA PHE A 100 13.47 9.15 -24.21
C PHE A 100 12.89 9.61 -25.56
N ASP A 101 12.52 10.87 -25.69
CA ASP A 101 12.00 11.46 -26.93
C ASP A 101 13.00 11.36 -28.07
N THR A 102 14.29 11.52 -27.78
CA THR A 102 15.36 11.36 -28.76
C THR A 102 15.47 9.90 -29.23
N LEU A 103 15.44 8.95 -28.28
CA LEU A 103 15.44 7.52 -28.59
C LEU A 103 14.18 7.13 -29.38
N LEU A 104 13.01 7.62 -28.98
CA LEU A 104 11.76 7.34 -29.67
C LEU A 104 11.76 7.87 -31.10
N ARG A 105 12.32 9.08 -31.36
CA ARG A 105 12.48 9.62 -32.72
C ARG A 105 13.36 8.72 -33.59
N GLN A 106 14.48 8.22 -33.04
CA GLN A 106 15.34 7.27 -33.75
C GLN A 106 14.59 5.97 -34.09
N CYS A 107 13.84 5.43 -33.12
CA CYS A 107 13.04 4.22 -33.33
C CYS A 107 11.90 4.42 -34.36
N LYS A 108 11.26 5.60 -34.35
CA LYS A 108 10.26 5.96 -35.37
C LYS A 108 10.86 6.06 -36.77
N ALA A 109 12.10 6.52 -36.90
CA ALA A 109 12.79 6.53 -38.19
C ALA A 109 13.01 5.10 -38.75
N LEU A 110 13.31 4.13 -37.88
CA LEU A 110 13.43 2.71 -38.26
C LEU A 110 12.08 2.06 -38.62
N SER A 111 10.98 2.59 -38.09
CA SER A 111 9.62 2.03 -38.31
C SER A 111 8.98 2.46 -39.64
N LYS A 112 9.54 3.43 -40.36
CA LYS A 112 8.93 3.98 -41.58
C LYS A 112 8.60 2.92 -42.65
N ASN A 113 9.35 1.83 -42.69
CA ASN A 113 9.19 0.77 -43.68
C ASN A 113 8.48 -0.50 -43.12
N ASN A 114 8.00 -0.47 -41.89
CA ASN A 114 7.33 -1.61 -41.26
C ASN A 114 6.12 -1.15 -40.42
N PRO A 115 4.89 -1.24 -40.96
CA PRO A 115 3.66 -0.80 -40.30
C PRO A 115 3.35 -1.55 -38.98
N THR A 116 3.85 -2.78 -38.81
CA THR A 116 3.63 -3.61 -37.60
C THR A 116 4.62 -3.30 -36.50
N PHE A 117 5.64 -2.51 -36.77
CA PHE A 117 6.70 -2.17 -35.80
C PHE A 117 6.23 -1.13 -34.79
N ASN A 118 6.13 -1.51 -33.52
CA ASN A 118 5.82 -0.59 -32.44
C ASN A 118 7.08 0.14 -31.95
N ALA A 119 7.31 1.34 -32.49
CA ALA A 119 8.47 2.17 -32.17
C ALA A 119 8.57 2.52 -30.67
N HIS A 120 7.44 2.73 -29.99
CA HIS A 120 7.41 3.04 -28.55
C HIS A 120 7.86 1.84 -27.72
N SER A 121 7.28 0.67 -27.97
CA SER A 121 7.67 -0.57 -27.27
C SER A 121 9.15 -0.90 -27.49
N PHE A 122 9.64 -0.70 -28.71
CA PHE A 122 11.06 -0.91 -29.03
C PHE A 122 11.97 0.11 -28.35
N ALA A 123 11.60 1.39 -28.29
CA ALA A 123 12.34 2.40 -27.55
C ALA A 123 12.41 2.05 -26.04
N CYS A 124 11.29 1.64 -25.43
CA CYS A 124 11.28 1.17 -24.04
C CYS A 124 12.22 -0.03 -23.82
N SER A 125 12.26 -0.99 -24.76
CA SER A 125 13.18 -2.15 -24.66
C SER A 125 14.67 -1.81 -24.79
N LYS A 126 14.99 -0.63 -25.34
CA LYS A 126 16.38 -0.13 -25.48
C LYS A 126 16.83 0.72 -24.29
N MET A 127 15.92 1.06 -23.38
CA MET A 127 16.32 1.77 -22.16
C MET A 127 17.18 0.86 -21.27
N PRO A 128 18.24 1.37 -20.63
CA PRO A 128 19.05 0.60 -19.69
C PRO A 128 18.18 0.11 -18.51
N LYS A 129 18.46 -1.10 -18.02
CA LYS A 129 17.71 -1.67 -16.89
C LYS A 129 17.95 -0.94 -15.57
N VAL A 130 19.09 -0.29 -15.45
CA VAL A 130 19.52 0.49 -14.27
C VAL A 130 20.04 1.84 -14.71
N SER A 131 20.01 2.82 -13.83
CA SER A 131 20.62 4.14 -14.10
C SER A 131 22.14 4.06 -14.12
N TYR A 132 22.78 4.76 -15.05
CA TYR A 132 24.25 4.86 -15.11
C TYR A 132 24.84 5.59 -13.89
N ALA A 133 24.12 6.61 -13.39
CA ALA A 133 24.59 7.39 -12.25
C ALA A 133 24.42 6.65 -10.92
N ASN A 134 23.47 5.73 -10.84
CA ASN A 134 23.19 4.93 -9.64
C ASN A 134 22.61 3.56 -10.02
N PRO A 135 23.41 2.48 -9.99
CA PRO A 135 22.99 1.13 -10.36
C PRO A 135 21.89 0.53 -9.46
N ASP A 136 21.68 1.07 -8.25
CA ASP A 136 20.61 0.61 -7.35
C ASP A 136 19.22 1.10 -7.82
N ILE A 137 19.18 2.14 -8.65
CA ILE A 137 17.95 2.70 -9.21
C ILE A 137 17.62 1.98 -10.52
N LYS A 138 16.50 1.23 -10.51
CA LYS A 138 16.08 0.38 -11.61
C LYS A 138 14.95 1.02 -12.42
N LEU A 139 14.93 0.72 -13.72
CA LEU A 139 13.78 1.03 -14.58
C LEU A 139 12.58 0.21 -14.14
N SER A 140 11.47 0.87 -13.85
CA SER A 140 10.21 0.24 -13.43
C SER A 140 9.03 0.99 -14.05
N TYR A 141 7.92 0.27 -14.29
CA TYR A 141 6.66 0.91 -14.62
C TYR A 141 5.94 1.26 -13.31
N MET A 142 5.96 2.54 -12.96
CA MET A 142 5.40 3.07 -11.72
C MET A 142 4.80 4.44 -11.99
N ASN A 143 3.87 4.88 -11.14
CA ASN A 143 3.23 6.20 -11.31
C ASN A 143 2.55 6.40 -12.68
N GLY A 144 2.22 5.32 -13.41
CA GLY A 144 1.60 5.38 -14.74
C GLY A 144 2.58 5.48 -15.91
N HIS A 145 3.90 5.46 -15.68
CA HIS A 145 4.92 5.52 -16.73
C HIS A 145 6.19 4.72 -16.38
N TYR A 146 7.08 4.53 -17.34
CA TYR A 146 8.40 3.97 -17.09
C TYR A 146 9.32 5.04 -16.52
N CYS A 147 9.89 4.79 -15.35
CA CYS A 147 10.83 5.68 -14.69
C CYS A 147 11.88 4.91 -13.89
N TYR A 148 12.98 5.59 -13.60
CA TYR A 148 14.04 5.10 -12.70
C TYR A 148 13.74 5.60 -11.30
N ALA A 149 13.29 4.69 -10.45
CA ALA A 149 12.77 5.04 -9.15
C ALA A 149 13.24 4.08 -8.05
N LEU A 150 13.32 4.61 -6.83
CA LEU A 150 13.42 3.81 -5.62
C LEU A 150 12.03 3.25 -5.32
N LYS A 151 11.85 1.92 -5.45
CA LYS A 151 10.59 1.26 -5.13
C LYS A 151 10.43 1.15 -3.61
N THR A 152 9.36 1.70 -3.10
CA THR A 152 9.08 1.79 -1.67
C THR A 152 7.71 1.20 -1.37
N SER A 153 7.62 0.35 -0.36
CA SER A 153 6.37 -0.12 0.22
C SER A 153 6.02 0.78 1.40
N ILE A 154 4.82 1.33 1.37
CA ILE A 154 4.27 2.17 2.44
C ILE A 154 3.18 1.37 3.17
N VAL A 155 3.27 1.33 4.49
CA VAL A 155 2.27 0.72 5.37
C VAL A 155 1.57 1.83 6.13
N THR A 156 0.23 1.85 6.10
CA THR A 156 -0.59 2.82 6.85
C THR A 156 -1.69 2.12 7.62
N ASN A 157 -2.26 2.80 8.61
CA ASN A 157 -3.56 2.42 9.15
C ASN A 157 -4.70 3.01 8.28
N GLY A 158 -5.96 2.71 8.61
CA GLY A 158 -7.13 3.21 7.88
C GLY A 158 -7.37 4.72 8.03
N LEU A 159 -6.66 5.40 8.94
CA LEU A 159 -6.62 6.87 9.01
C LEU A 159 -5.65 7.49 7.99
N GLY A 160 -4.82 6.67 7.33
CA GLY A 160 -3.78 7.12 6.42
C GLY A 160 -2.49 7.58 7.12
N ILE A 161 -2.33 7.23 8.38
CA ILE A 161 -1.09 7.51 9.13
C ILE A 161 -0.08 6.40 8.85
N ILE A 162 1.13 6.80 8.44
CA ILE A 162 2.20 5.86 8.09
C ILE A 162 2.62 5.08 9.33
N ARG A 163 2.77 3.75 9.16
CA ARG A 163 3.19 2.81 10.20
C ARG A 163 4.52 2.14 9.91
N ASP A 164 4.84 1.95 8.63
CA ASP A 164 6.17 1.49 8.20
C ASP A 164 6.49 1.92 6.78
N ILE A 165 7.79 1.89 6.48
CA ILE A 165 8.37 2.12 5.16
C ILE A 165 9.40 1.04 4.92
N ASP A 166 9.26 0.28 3.83
CA ASP A 166 10.23 -0.73 3.40
C ASP A 166 10.74 -0.41 1.99
N PHE A 167 12.05 -0.48 1.80
CA PHE A 167 12.72 -0.21 0.52
C PHE A 167 12.98 -1.52 -0.22
N LEU A 168 12.22 -1.78 -1.29
CA LEU A 168 12.17 -3.07 -1.95
C LEU A 168 13.38 -3.39 -2.85
N ASN A 169 14.25 -2.42 -3.12
CA ASN A 169 15.45 -2.57 -3.93
C ASN A 169 16.74 -2.71 -3.09
N ASP A 170 16.59 -2.86 -1.76
CA ASP A 170 17.75 -2.88 -0.88
C ASP A 170 18.52 -4.21 -0.97
N LYS A 171 19.81 -4.15 -1.30
CA LYS A 171 20.73 -5.31 -1.36
C LYS A 171 20.95 -5.99 0.00
N SER A 172 20.55 -5.36 1.10
CA SER A 172 20.68 -5.91 2.45
C SER A 172 19.75 -7.10 2.72
N THR A 173 18.76 -7.36 1.87
CA THR A 173 17.99 -8.60 1.88
C THR A 173 18.71 -9.61 0.97
N ASN A 174 19.57 -10.45 1.56
CA ASN A 174 20.31 -11.58 0.98
C ASN A 174 19.77 -12.11 -0.37
N ILE A 175 20.08 -11.45 -1.47
CA ILE A 175 19.89 -11.98 -2.80
C ILE A 175 21.29 -12.28 -3.32
N THR A 176 21.63 -13.55 -3.30
CA THR A 176 22.82 -14.12 -3.91
C THR A 176 22.90 -13.74 -5.39
N GLU A 177 24.11 -13.58 -5.90
CA GLU A 177 24.51 -13.01 -7.21
C GLU A 177 24.02 -13.73 -8.50
N ALA A 178 22.93 -14.42 -8.47
CA ALA A 178 22.36 -15.07 -9.66
C ALA A 178 21.10 -14.36 -10.16
N ALA A 179 21.27 -13.08 -10.63
CA ALA A 179 20.17 -12.26 -11.17
C ALA A 179 19.69 -12.71 -12.55
N THR A 180 18.93 -13.80 -12.59
CA THR A 180 18.17 -14.24 -13.77
C THR A 180 16.81 -13.56 -13.83
N ALA A 181 16.09 -13.66 -14.95
CA ALA A 181 14.74 -13.11 -15.14
C ALA A 181 13.70 -13.52 -14.07
N SER A 182 14.03 -14.51 -13.17
CA SER A 182 13.24 -14.87 -12.01
C SER A 182 13.33 -13.85 -10.87
N GLU A 183 14.45 -13.14 -10.72
CA GLU A 183 14.68 -12.17 -9.62
C GLU A 183 13.94 -10.85 -9.83
N ALA A 184 13.70 -10.44 -11.08
CA ALA A 184 12.77 -9.36 -11.38
C ALA A 184 11.36 -9.65 -10.85
N LYS A 185 11.03 -10.93 -10.60
CA LYS A 185 9.73 -11.36 -10.04
C LYS A 185 9.62 -11.14 -8.54
N ASP A 186 10.71 -11.08 -7.79
CA ASP A 186 10.69 -10.93 -6.33
C ASP A 186 10.35 -9.49 -5.88
N THR A 187 10.42 -8.54 -6.80
CA THR A 187 9.98 -7.15 -6.57
C THR A 187 8.50 -6.93 -6.89
N TYR A 188 7.76 -7.96 -7.34
CA TYR A 188 6.32 -7.83 -7.52
C TYR A 188 5.61 -7.68 -6.18
N ASP A 189 4.54 -6.90 -6.16
CA ASP A 189 3.76 -6.61 -4.96
C ASP A 189 3.27 -7.89 -4.27
N SER A 190 2.88 -8.92 -5.06
CA SER A 190 2.46 -10.22 -4.54
C SER A 190 3.52 -10.95 -3.73
N LYS A 191 4.80 -10.68 -3.93
CA LYS A 191 5.92 -11.33 -3.21
C LYS A 191 6.56 -10.45 -2.16
N SER A 192 6.46 -9.12 -2.28
CA SER A 192 7.01 -8.17 -1.33
C SER A 192 6.21 -8.07 -0.03
N LEU A 193 4.91 -8.44 -0.03
CA LEU A 193 4.02 -8.24 1.11
C LEU A 193 4.51 -8.97 2.37
N ILE A 194 4.76 -10.29 2.28
CA ILE A 194 5.15 -11.10 3.44
C ILE A 194 6.47 -10.61 4.04
N PRO A 195 7.56 -10.38 3.28
CA PRO A 195 8.79 -9.80 3.81
C PRO A 195 8.58 -8.45 4.48
N THR A 196 7.83 -7.52 3.86
CA THR A 196 7.53 -6.20 4.42
C THR A 196 6.78 -6.32 5.75
N LEU A 197 5.71 -7.11 5.80
CA LEU A 197 4.93 -7.28 7.03
C LEU A 197 5.69 -8.05 8.12
N ASN A 198 6.56 -8.99 7.78
CA ASN A 198 7.42 -9.65 8.77
C ASN A 198 8.39 -8.65 9.42
N LYS A 199 9.01 -7.76 8.64
CA LYS A 199 9.85 -6.68 9.18
C LYS A 199 9.03 -5.75 10.10
N PHE A 200 7.83 -5.37 9.67
CA PHE A 200 6.93 -4.51 10.44
C PHE A 200 6.55 -5.16 11.78
N PHE A 201 6.01 -6.37 11.78
CA PHE A 201 5.60 -7.08 12.99
C PHE A 201 6.76 -7.57 13.87
N SER A 202 7.99 -7.57 13.38
CA SER A 202 9.17 -7.83 14.22
C SER A 202 9.58 -6.63 15.09
N LYS A 203 9.14 -5.41 14.71
CA LYS A 203 9.43 -4.16 15.42
C LYS A 203 8.30 -3.74 16.35
N HIS A 204 7.04 -4.01 15.95
CA HIS A 204 5.85 -3.48 16.59
C HIS A 204 4.86 -4.62 16.92
N ASP A 205 4.35 -4.63 18.18
CA ASP A 205 3.32 -5.58 18.62
C ASP A 205 1.91 -5.01 18.39
N PHE A 206 1.65 -4.45 17.21
CA PHE A 206 0.34 -3.94 16.86
C PHE A 206 -0.58 -5.04 16.36
N LYS A 207 -1.87 -4.92 16.66
CA LYS A 207 -2.91 -5.86 16.24
C LYS A 207 -3.84 -5.21 15.25
N TYR A 208 -3.97 -5.82 14.09
CA TYR A 208 -4.88 -5.38 13.04
C TYR A 208 -5.94 -6.42 12.77
N LYS A 209 -7.13 -5.98 12.43
CA LYS A 209 -8.26 -6.84 12.12
C LYS A 209 -8.45 -7.07 10.63
N TYR A 210 -8.16 -6.06 9.83
CA TYR A 210 -8.32 -6.09 8.39
C TYR A 210 -7.03 -5.68 7.70
N PHE A 211 -6.76 -6.33 6.56
CA PHE A 211 -5.72 -5.92 5.63
C PHE A 211 -6.37 -5.49 4.31
N LEU A 212 -5.99 -4.34 3.79
CA LEU A 212 -6.42 -3.85 2.48
C LEU A 212 -5.21 -3.71 1.56
N GLY A 213 -5.32 -4.31 0.39
CA GLY A 213 -4.32 -4.18 -0.67
C GLY A 213 -4.99 -4.13 -2.04
N ASP A 214 -4.24 -3.71 -3.05
CA ASP A 214 -4.73 -3.76 -4.43
C ASP A 214 -4.66 -5.19 -5.01
N ALA A 215 -5.09 -5.36 -6.27
CA ALA A 215 -5.05 -6.65 -6.95
C ALA A 215 -3.62 -7.17 -7.21
N GLY A 216 -2.59 -6.33 -7.05
CA GLY A 216 -1.19 -6.74 -7.12
C GLY A 216 -0.81 -7.73 -6.02
N PHE A 217 -1.47 -7.64 -4.86
CA PHE A 217 -1.25 -8.54 -3.72
C PHE A 217 -2.06 -9.83 -3.77
N ASP A 218 -2.85 -10.08 -4.83
CA ASP A 218 -3.71 -11.25 -4.98
C ASP A 218 -2.89 -12.55 -5.24
N ALA A 219 -2.33 -13.12 -4.19
CA ALA A 219 -1.59 -14.38 -4.19
C ALA A 219 -2.02 -15.27 -3.02
N VAL A 220 -2.13 -16.60 -3.24
CA VAL A 220 -2.61 -17.57 -2.24
C VAL A 220 -1.80 -17.49 -0.94
N ASP A 221 -0.48 -17.32 -1.03
CA ASP A 221 0.40 -17.27 0.14
C ASP A 221 0.13 -16.03 0.99
N ASN A 222 -0.20 -14.89 0.37
CA ASN A 222 -0.59 -13.67 1.08
C ASN A 222 -1.87 -13.87 1.89
N TYR A 223 -2.89 -14.57 1.33
CA TYR A 223 -4.11 -14.90 2.07
C TYR A 223 -3.85 -15.84 3.24
N LYS A 224 -3.00 -16.88 3.05
CA LYS A 224 -2.62 -17.81 4.12
C LYS A 224 -1.90 -17.08 5.24
N TYR A 225 -0.88 -16.30 4.90
CA TYR A 225 -0.11 -15.53 5.87
C TYR A 225 -0.99 -14.57 6.67
N LEU A 226 -1.81 -13.77 6.00
CA LEU A 226 -2.67 -12.80 6.69
C LEU A 226 -3.70 -13.50 7.57
N TYR A 227 -4.42 -14.49 7.04
CA TYR A 227 -5.55 -15.08 7.74
C TYR A 227 -5.13 -16.13 8.80
N LYS A 228 -4.17 -17.03 8.45
CA LYS A 228 -3.77 -18.11 9.35
C LYS A 228 -2.68 -17.72 10.31
N ASP A 229 -1.63 -17.03 9.83
CA ASP A 229 -0.46 -16.76 10.65
C ASP A 229 -0.63 -15.48 11.48
N LYS A 230 -1.30 -14.45 10.90
CA LYS A 230 -1.50 -13.16 11.56
C LYS A 230 -2.91 -12.92 12.10
N ASN A 231 -3.89 -13.80 11.79
CA ASN A 231 -5.31 -13.64 12.15
C ASN A 231 -5.92 -12.32 11.64
N ILE A 232 -5.46 -11.85 10.48
CA ILE A 232 -5.92 -10.62 9.81
C ILE A 232 -6.79 -11.00 8.63
N ILE A 233 -7.94 -10.36 8.48
CA ILE A 233 -8.88 -10.64 7.39
C ILE A 233 -8.45 -9.88 6.12
N PRO A 234 -8.05 -10.58 5.03
CA PRO A 234 -7.63 -9.93 3.80
C PRO A 234 -8.82 -9.39 2.99
N ILE A 235 -8.73 -8.15 2.56
CA ILE A 235 -9.65 -7.45 1.67
C ILE A 235 -8.86 -7.08 0.41
N ILE A 236 -8.70 -8.04 -0.48
CA ILE A 236 -7.91 -7.93 -1.70
C ILE A 236 -8.81 -8.29 -2.89
N PRO A 237 -8.90 -7.45 -3.94
CA PRO A 237 -9.65 -7.79 -5.15
C PRO A 237 -8.90 -8.86 -5.95
N LEU A 238 -9.64 -9.64 -6.74
CA LEU A 238 -9.02 -10.61 -7.66
C LEU A 238 -8.30 -9.86 -8.78
N ARG A 239 -7.06 -10.25 -9.05
CA ARG A 239 -6.30 -9.73 -10.19
C ARG A 239 -6.88 -10.23 -11.51
N ARG A 240 -7.33 -11.50 -11.53
CA ARG A 240 -8.05 -12.11 -12.65
C ARG A 240 -9.12 -13.03 -12.10
N ALA A 241 -10.31 -12.93 -12.64
CA ALA A 241 -11.34 -13.94 -12.42
C ALA A 241 -10.82 -15.31 -12.96
N PRO A 242 -11.20 -16.42 -12.33
CA PRO A 242 -10.87 -17.73 -12.87
C PRO A 242 -11.48 -17.87 -14.28
N SER A 243 -10.73 -18.42 -15.22
CA SER A 243 -11.18 -18.67 -16.60
C SER A 243 -12.39 -19.61 -16.64
N SER A 244 -12.51 -20.49 -15.67
CA SER A 244 -13.67 -21.35 -15.44
C SER A 244 -14.01 -21.31 -13.96
N PRO A 245 -15.13 -20.71 -13.55
CA PRO A 245 -15.63 -20.79 -12.20
C PRO A 245 -15.85 -22.26 -11.78
N MET A 246 -15.68 -22.57 -10.50
CA MET A 246 -16.03 -23.89 -9.99
C MET A 246 -17.50 -24.19 -10.26
N PRO A 247 -17.88 -25.43 -10.64
CA PRO A 247 -19.29 -25.79 -10.84
C PRO A 247 -20.14 -25.40 -9.64
N GLY A 248 -21.24 -24.69 -9.89
CA GLY A 248 -22.12 -24.17 -8.83
C GLY A 248 -21.65 -22.92 -8.10
N PHE A 249 -20.61 -22.23 -8.61
CA PHE A 249 -20.11 -20.96 -8.08
C PHE A 249 -19.99 -19.92 -9.21
N ASN A 250 -20.08 -18.65 -8.85
CA ASN A 250 -19.75 -17.57 -9.76
C ASN A 250 -18.23 -17.28 -9.75
N GLU A 251 -17.82 -16.31 -10.57
CA GLU A 251 -16.42 -15.85 -10.71
C GLU A 251 -15.80 -15.31 -9.40
N ASN A 252 -16.61 -14.89 -8.44
CA ASN A 252 -16.19 -14.38 -7.12
C ASN A 252 -16.23 -15.45 -6.01
N GLY A 253 -16.47 -16.72 -6.37
CA GLY A 253 -16.54 -17.83 -5.40
C GLY A 253 -17.82 -17.85 -4.57
N VAL A 254 -18.88 -17.19 -5.01
CA VAL A 254 -20.21 -17.23 -4.38
C VAL A 254 -21.01 -18.39 -4.96
N PRO A 255 -21.58 -19.29 -4.13
CA PRO A 255 -22.43 -20.37 -4.63
C PRO A 255 -23.67 -19.85 -5.35
N THR A 256 -24.11 -20.56 -6.38
CA THR A 256 -25.34 -20.25 -7.13
C THR A 256 -26.47 -21.21 -6.74
N CYS A 257 -27.70 -20.80 -7.01
CA CYS A 257 -28.84 -21.69 -6.84
C CYS A 257 -28.76 -22.85 -7.86
N PRO A 258 -28.95 -24.15 -7.45
CA PRO A 258 -28.90 -25.27 -8.37
C PRO A 258 -29.92 -25.21 -9.52
N ASN A 259 -31.09 -24.59 -9.29
CA ASN A 259 -32.15 -24.47 -10.30
C ASN A 259 -32.06 -23.16 -11.11
N ASP A 260 -31.22 -22.19 -10.67
CA ASP A 260 -31.03 -20.92 -11.36
C ASP A 260 -29.61 -20.39 -11.07
N ASN A 261 -28.69 -20.63 -11.97
CA ASN A 261 -27.27 -20.24 -11.83
C ASN A 261 -27.03 -18.72 -11.81
N LYS A 262 -28.02 -17.91 -12.18
CA LYS A 262 -27.96 -16.45 -12.07
C LYS A 262 -28.28 -15.96 -10.66
N LEU A 263 -28.93 -16.80 -9.85
CA LEU A 263 -29.34 -16.46 -8.50
C LEU A 263 -28.25 -16.83 -7.49
N LEU A 264 -27.57 -15.83 -6.94
CA LEU A 264 -26.48 -16.01 -5.97
C LEU A 264 -27.03 -16.31 -4.56
N MET A 265 -26.36 -17.23 -3.86
CA MET A 265 -26.65 -17.54 -2.46
C MET A 265 -26.30 -16.34 -1.56
N LYS A 266 -27.05 -16.17 -0.46
CA LYS A 266 -26.80 -15.11 0.53
C LYS A 266 -25.79 -15.56 1.57
N PHE A 267 -24.84 -14.71 1.87
CA PHE A 267 -23.91 -14.91 2.97
C PHE A 267 -24.63 -14.84 4.32
N ASP A 268 -24.46 -15.86 5.19
CA ASP A 268 -25.09 -15.98 6.52
C ASP A 268 -24.03 -16.11 7.66
N GLY A 269 -22.79 -15.79 7.39
CA GLY A 269 -21.74 -15.78 8.41
C GLY A 269 -20.73 -16.92 8.25
N ILE A 270 -19.93 -17.12 9.30
CA ILE A 270 -18.87 -18.12 9.39
C ILE A 270 -19.20 -19.08 10.50
N THR A 271 -19.11 -20.38 10.20
CA THR A 271 -19.21 -21.45 11.18
C THR A 271 -17.82 -21.85 11.61
N ARG A 272 -17.57 -21.80 12.92
CA ARG A 272 -16.31 -22.21 13.57
C ARG A 272 -16.61 -23.38 14.50
N GLU A 273 -15.91 -24.49 14.27
CA GLU A 273 -16.01 -25.70 15.09
C GLU A 273 -14.60 -26.13 15.50
N LYS A 274 -14.43 -26.49 16.77
CA LYS A 274 -13.12 -26.96 17.28
C LYS A 274 -12.64 -28.17 16.46
N GLY A 275 -11.39 -28.12 15.98
CA GLY A 275 -10.78 -29.19 15.18
C GLY A 275 -11.18 -29.24 13.70
N ARG A 276 -11.95 -28.24 13.22
CA ARG A 276 -12.33 -28.12 11.80
C ARG A 276 -11.96 -26.76 11.26
N SER A 277 -11.72 -26.68 9.95
CA SER A 277 -11.50 -25.41 9.28
C SER A 277 -12.76 -24.55 9.30
N ASP A 278 -12.58 -23.24 9.39
CA ASP A 278 -13.67 -22.26 9.28
C ASP A 278 -14.42 -22.44 7.96
N ARG A 279 -15.76 -22.35 8.01
CA ARG A 279 -16.62 -22.51 6.84
C ARG A 279 -17.52 -21.31 6.65
N ILE A 280 -17.58 -20.84 5.40
CA ILE A 280 -18.54 -19.82 5.01
C ILE A 280 -19.90 -20.48 4.86
N LYS A 281 -20.89 -19.95 5.59
CA LYS A 281 -22.27 -20.39 5.49
C LYS A 281 -23.02 -19.51 4.48
N TRP A 282 -23.61 -20.19 3.50
CA TRP A 282 -24.45 -19.59 2.49
C TRP A 282 -25.84 -20.17 2.57
N ILE A 283 -26.88 -19.33 2.44
CA ILE A 283 -28.27 -19.73 2.49
C ILE A 283 -28.99 -19.37 1.20
N CYS A 284 -30.08 -20.08 0.92
CA CYS A 284 -30.92 -19.81 -0.23
C CYS A 284 -31.38 -18.32 -0.24
N PRO A 285 -31.26 -17.60 -1.36
CA PRO A 285 -31.67 -16.20 -1.44
C PRO A 285 -33.18 -15.99 -1.29
N LYS A 286 -33.99 -17.03 -1.57
CA LYS A 286 -35.46 -17.04 -1.36
C LYS A 286 -35.84 -17.55 0.03
N SER A 287 -34.88 -17.75 0.94
CA SER A 287 -35.14 -18.07 2.36
C SER A 287 -35.12 -16.80 3.20
N LYS A 288 -36.18 -16.60 4.00
CA LYS A 288 -36.28 -15.50 4.97
C LYS A 288 -35.89 -15.99 6.36
N LYS A 289 -35.03 -15.25 7.02
CA LYS A 289 -34.61 -15.49 8.41
C LYS A 289 -35.63 -14.80 9.33
N THR A 290 -36.32 -15.57 10.16
CA THR A 290 -37.30 -15.07 11.13
C THR A 290 -36.91 -15.52 12.53
N ARG A 291 -37.35 -14.81 13.55
CA ARG A 291 -37.16 -15.18 14.96
C ARG A 291 -38.50 -15.51 15.56
N ILE A 292 -38.73 -16.79 15.87
CA ILE A 292 -39.98 -17.29 16.46
C ILE A 292 -39.63 -17.91 17.81
N ASN A 293 -40.26 -17.48 18.89
CA ASN A 293 -40.04 -17.97 20.26
C ASN A 293 -38.54 -17.95 20.67
N GLY A 294 -37.82 -16.85 20.35
CA GLY A 294 -36.41 -16.70 20.67
C GLY A 294 -35.43 -17.49 19.77
N LYS A 295 -35.95 -18.40 18.93
CA LYS A 295 -35.12 -19.24 18.02
C LYS A 295 -35.13 -18.69 16.59
N THR A 296 -33.98 -18.68 15.95
CA THR A 296 -33.85 -18.32 14.54
C THR A 296 -34.36 -19.47 13.68
N GLN A 297 -35.34 -19.18 12.82
CA GLN A 297 -35.84 -20.10 11.80
C GLN A 297 -35.72 -19.51 10.40
N TYR A 298 -35.60 -20.36 9.40
CA TYR A 298 -35.53 -19.99 8.00
C TYR A 298 -36.80 -20.50 7.30
N ILE A 299 -37.52 -19.61 6.65
CA ILE A 299 -38.75 -19.93 5.90
C ILE A 299 -38.45 -19.78 4.41
N LEU A 300 -38.61 -20.87 3.67
CA LEU A 300 -38.40 -20.89 2.21
C LEU A 300 -39.65 -20.34 1.51
N THR A 301 -39.47 -19.35 0.64
CA THR A 301 -40.52 -18.74 -0.18
C THR A 301 -40.33 -19.05 -1.68
N CYS A 302 -39.66 -20.15 -1.99
CA CYS A 302 -39.33 -20.55 -3.37
C CYS A 302 -40.49 -21.38 -3.97
N GLU A 303 -40.96 -21.01 -5.16
CA GLU A 303 -41.99 -21.75 -5.89
C GLU A 303 -41.47 -23.06 -6.50
N ASN A 304 -40.17 -23.08 -6.89
CA ASN A 304 -39.53 -24.27 -7.42
C ASN A 304 -38.29 -24.64 -6.59
N PRO A 305 -38.47 -25.28 -5.42
CA PRO A 305 -37.40 -25.56 -4.50
C PRO A 305 -36.44 -26.64 -5.03
N CYS A 306 -35.13 -26.37 -4.94
CA CYS A 306 -34.03 -27.28 -5.30
C CYS A 306 -33.70 -28.28 -4.18
N THR A 307 -34.48 -28.32 -3.10
CA THR A 307 -34.25 -29.16 -1.91
C THR A 307 -35.57 -29.40 -1.18
N THR A 308 -35.70 -30.53 -0.50
CA THR A 308 -36.86 -30.85 0.36
C THR A 308 -36.81 -30.17 1.73
N SER A 309 -35.69 -29.48 2.03
CA SER A 309 -35.54 -28.79 3.31
C SER A 309 -36.43 -27.54 3.39
N LYS A 310 -37.21 -27.43 4.48
CA LYS A 310 -38.07 -26.27 4.78
C LYS A 310 -37.32 -24.94 4.89
N CYS A 311 -36.02 -24.98 5.17
CA CYS A 311 -35.15 -23.80 5.26
C CYS A 311 -34.42 -23.46 3.96
N GLY A 312 -34.61 -24.26 2.88
CA GLY A 312 -33.92 -24.09 1.60
C GLY A 312 -32.52 -24.68 1.60
N LYS A 313 -31.82 -24.55 0.49
CA LYS A 313 -30.46 -25.04 0.31
C LYS A 313 -29.47 -24.23 1.15
N ILE A 314 -28.61 -24.91 1.88
CA ILE A 314 -27.50 -24.34 2.65
C ILE A 314 -26.20 -24.93 2.11
N TYR A 315 -25.22 -24.07 1.87
CA TYR A 315 -23.83 -24.46 1.59
C TYR A 315 -22.94 -24.07 2.75
N GLN A 316 -22.06 -24.97 3.14
CA GLN A 316 -20.94 -24.70 4.06
C GLN A 316 -19.63 -24.95 3.31
N VAL A 317 -18.97 -23.88 2.93
CA VAL A 317 -17.78 -23.92 2.09
C VAL A 317 -16.54 -23.71 2.98
N PRO A 318 -15.66 -24.73 3.13
CA PRO A 318 -14.42 -24.56 3.89
C PRO A 318 -13.54 -23.48 3.25
N ILE A 319 -13.03 -22.57 4.07
CA ILE A 319 -12.12 -21.50 3.60
C ILE A 319 -10.83 -22.11 3.07
N ASP A 320 -10.36 -23.19 3.69
CA ASP A 320 -9.10 -23.87 3.33
C ASP A 320 -9.10 -24.53 1.95
N ASN A 321 -10.27 -24.88 1.41
CA ASN A 321 -10.36 -25.46 0.08
C ASN A 321 -9.82 -24.52 -0.99
N ASN A 322 -10.10 -23.22 -0.85
CA ASN A 322 -9.54 -22.20 -1.71
C ASN A 322 -9.60 -20.81 -1.00
N ILE A 323 -8.64 -20.56 -0.14
CA ILE A 323 -8.59 -19.35 0.70
C ILE A 323 -8.61 -18.04 -0.11
N ARG A 324 -8.08 -18.06 -1.34
CA ARG A 324 -8.11 -16.92 -2.26
C ARG A 324 -9.54 -16.62 -2.75
N MET A 325 -10.33 -17.66 -3.02
CA MET A 325 -11.71 -17.52 -3.51
C MET A 325 -12.71 -17.40 -2.37
N HIS A 326 -12.56 -18.21 -1.32
CA HIS A 326 -13.46 -18.28 -0.18
C HIS A 326 -12.97 -17.41 0.97
N THR A 327 -13.13 -16.09 0.83
CA THR A 327 -12.70 -15.11 1.85
C THR A 327 -13.75 -14.96 2.95
N VAL A 328 -13.30 -14.69 4.18
CA VAL A 328 -14.15 -14.48 5.37
C VAL A 328 -15.24 -13.44 5.14
N ILE A 329 -14.92 -12.37 4.45
CA ILE A 329 -15.87 -11.38 3.97
C ILE A 329 -15.98 -11.55 2.45
N PRO A 330 -17.12 -12.02 1.94
CA PRO A 330 -17.27 -12.26 0.52
C PRO A 330 -17.11 -11.00 -0.31
N ARG A 331 -16.35 -11.11 -1.40
CA ARG A 331 -16.18 -10.01 -2.37
C ARG A 331 -17.53 -9.56 -2.89
N ASN A 332 -17.64 -8.28 -3.22
CA ASN A 332 -18.87 -7.63 -3.68
C ASN A 332 -20.02 -7.59 -2.66
N SER A 333 -19.83 -8.08 -1.42
CA SER A 333 -20.76 -7.79 -0.33
C SER A 333 -20.65 -6.31 0.07
N SER A 334 -21.75 -5.74 0.59
CA SER A 334 -21.77 -4.34 1.08
C SER A 334 -20.66 -4.10 2.11
N LYS A 335 -20.39 -5.07 2.99
CA LYS A 335 -19.34 -4.99 3.99
C LYS A 335 -17.94 -4.94 3.34
N TRP A 336 -17.69 -5.80 2.34
CA TRP A 336 -16.43 -5.82 1.62
C TRP A 336 -16.20 -4.50 0.88
N ASN A 337 -17.20 -4.02 0.15
CA ASN A 337 -17.13 -2.77 -0.60
C ASN A 337 -16.88 -1.56 0.32
N ASN A 338 -17.52 -1.51 1.48
CA ASN A 338 -17.31 -0.41 2.43
C ASN A 338 -15.89 -0.42 3.02
N LEU A 339 -15.36 -1.60 3.37
CA LEU A 339 -13.96 -1.73 3.81
C LEU A 339 -13.00 -1.34 2.69
N TYR A 340 -13.20 -1.86 1.48
CA TYR A 340 -12.28 -1.63 0.38
C TYR A 340 -12.20 -0.15 -0.04
N LYS A 341 -13.27 0.62 0.11
CA LYS A 341 -13.26 2.07 -0.11
C LYS A 341 -12.22 2.79 0.76
N THR A 342 -11.94 2.28 1.96
CA THR A 342 -10.93 2.87 2.85
C THR A 342 -9.52 2.79 2.25
N ARG A 343 -9.25 1.86 1.31
CA ARG A 343 -7.94 1.72 0.66
C ARG A 343 -7.46 3.02 -0.01
N THR A 344 -8.38 3.83 -0.52
CA THR A 344 -8.01 5.08 -1.19
C THR A 344 -7.27 6.08 -0.29
N ILE A 345 -7.28 5.86 1.04
CA ILE A 345 -6.57 6.73 1.97
C ILE A 345 -5.05 6.64 1.79
N ILE A 346 -4.51 5.46 1.44
CA ILE A 346 -3.06 5.31 1.21
C ILE A 346 -2.61 6.07 -0.05
N GLU A 347 -3.46 6.18 -1.05
CA GLU A 347 -3.19 7.00 -2.25
C GLU A 347 -3.06 8.48 -1.88
N ARG A 348 -3.91 8.95 -0.94
CA ARG A 348 -3.82 10.31 -0.39
C ARG A 348 -2.53 10.49 0.42
N THR A 349 -2.13 9.49 1.19
CA THR A 349 -0.87 9.51 1.94
C THR A 349 0.33 9.56 1.00
N ASN A 350 0.35 8.73 -0.04
CA ASN A 350 1.38 8.75 -1.07
C ASN A 350 1.44 10.12 -1.79
N PHE A 351 0.28 10.68 -2.12
CA PHE A 351 0.18 12.03 -2.70
C PHE A 351 0.74 13.10 -1.75
N MET A 352 0.37 13.05 -0.47
CA MET A 352 0.84 14.00 0.54
C MET A 352 2.37 13.99 0.67
N MET A 353 3.00 12.79 0.71
CA MET A 353 4.45 12.68 0.76
C MET A 353 5.11 13.27 -0.48
N LYS A 354 4.58 12.95 -1.66
CA LYS A 354 5.19 13.34 -2.94
C LYS A 354 5.10 14.83 -3.21
N TYR A 355 3.95 15.45 -2.96
CA TYR A 355 3.66 16.83 -3.37
C TYR A 355 3.69 17.82 -2.22
N PRO A 356 2.81 17.76 -1.22
CA PRO A 356 2.85 18.67 -0.07
C PRO A 356 4.18 18.64 0.70
N LEU A 357 4.78 17.45 0.86
CA LEU A 357 6.09 17.30 1.52
C LEU A 357 7.28 17.36 0.53
N ALA A 358 7.01 17.74 -0.72
CA ALA A 358 7.98 18.01 -1.77
C ALA A 358 8.92 16.85 -2.17
N LEU A 359 8.61 15.61 -1.79
CA LEU A 359 9.47 14.44 -2.06
C LEU A 359 9.68 14.20 -3.57
N GLN A 360 8.66 14.46 -4.41
CA GLN A 360 8.73 14.28 -5.86
C GLN A 360 9.69 15.27 -6.55
N TYR A 361 9.96 16.41 -5.93
CA TYR A 361 10.76 17.49 -6.51
C TYR A 361 12.22 17.49 -6.04
N THR A 362 12.62 16.48 -5.27
CA THR A 362 14.00 16.36 -4.78
C THR A 362 14.96 16.08 -5.93
N LYS A 363 16.11 16.77 -5.93
CA LYS A 363 17.16 16.58 -6.94
C LYS A 363 18.22 15.62 -6.42
N LEU A 364 17.81 14.41 -6.05
CA LEU A 364 18.69 13.39 -5.47
C LEU A 364 18.81 12.18 -6.39
N ASN A 365 20.03 11.67 -6.52
CA ASN A 365 20.34 10.45 -7.25
C ASN A 365 20.99 9.36 -6.37
N ASN A 366 21.43 9.71 -5.18
CA ASN A 366 22.01 8.78 -4.21
C ASN A 366 20.92 8.06 -3.43
N THR A 367 21.01 6.73 -3.31
CA THR A 367 19.98 5.86 -2.69
C THR A 367 19.77 6.18 -1.21
N GLU A 368 20.84 6.35 -0.43
CA GLU A 368 20.76 6.63 1.01
C GLU A 368 20.12 7.99 1.28
N SER A 369 20.44 8.99 0.45
CA SER A 369 19.80 10.30 0.53
C SER A 369 18.32 10.27 0.17
N LEU A 370 17.94 9.46 -0.83
CA LEU A 370 16.53 9.26 -1.19
C LEU A 370 15.77 8.56 -0.07
N LYS A 371 16.34 7.49 0.51
CA LYS A 371 15.75 6.78 1.66
C LYS A 371 15.53 7.75 2.83
N SER A 372 16.52 8.55 3.17
CA SER A 372 16.42 9.53 4.24
C SER A 372 15.34 10.57 3.98
N GLU A 373 15.15 11.06 2.75
CA GLU A 373 14.06 12.00 2.43
C GLU A 373 12.67 11.34 2.56
N VAL A 374 12.52 10.06 2.17
CA VAL A 374 11.28 9.32 2.38
C VAL A 374 10.97 9.18 3.87
N ILE A 375 11.96 8.79 4.67
CA ILE A 375 11.83 8.65 6.13
C ILE A 375 11.48 10.01 6.75
N LEU A 376 12.17 11.10 6.37
CA LEU A 376 11.90 12.45 6.87
C LEU A 376 10.48 12.94 6.51
N SER A 377 9.98 12.59 5.33
CA SER A 377 8.60 12.89 4.95
C SER A 377 7.59 12.17 5.86
N ALA A 378 7.85 10.92 6.20
CA ALA A 378 7.02 10.16 7.12
C ALA A 378 7.14 10.67 8.56
N ILE A 379 8.34 10.99 9.04
CA ILE A 379 8.56 11.66 10.34
C ILE A 379 7.74 12.95 10.40
N THR A 380 7.79 13.75 9.34
CA THR A 380 7.02 15.01 9.27
C THR A 380 5.52 14.77 9.41
N GLN A 381 4.97 13.73 8.75
CA GLN A 381 3.57 13.37 8.92
C GLN A 381 3.25 13.01 10.38
N LEU A 382 4.07 12.17 11.02
CA LEU A 382 3.83 11.75 12.41
C LEU A 382 3.93 12.93 13.38
N ILE A 383 4.83 13.87 13.16
CA ILE A 383 4.91 15.12 13.94
C ILE A 383 3.64 15.95 13.74
N VAL A 384 3.09 16.03 12.53
CA VAL A 384 1.82 16.71 12.27
C VAL A 384 0.67 16.06 13.04
N VAL A 385 0.66 14.72 13.17
CA VAL A 385 -0.31 14.00 14.01
C VAL A 385 -0.20 14.43 15.48
N LEU A 386 1.01 14.52 16.02
CA LEU A 386 1.25 14.98 17.40
C LEU A 386 0.80 16.44 17.61
N ILE A 387 1.11 17.32 16.65
CA ILE A 387 0.68 18.73 16.70
C ILE A 387 -0.85 18.81 16.64
N ALA A 388 -1.48 18.10 15.71
CA ALA A 388 -2.93 18.09 15.57
C ALA A 388 -3.63 17.60 16.84
N ASN A 389 -3.08 16.57 17.48
CA ASN A 389 -3.60 16.06 18.76
C ASN A 389 -3.46 17.10 19.88
N ASN A 390 -2.28 17.73 20.04
CA ASN A 390 -2.05 18.76 21.05
C ASN A 390 -2.94 20.00 20.85
N MET A 391 -3.30 20.31 19.61
CA MET A 391 -4.18 21.42 19.26
C MET A 391 -5.68 21.05 19.25
N ASN A 392 -6.04 19.81 19.60
CA ASN A 392 -7.41 19.27 19.48
C ASN A 392 -8.00 19.39 18.05
N ASN A 393 -7.15 19.35 17.03
CA ASN A 393 -7.51 19.49 15.60
C ASN A 393 -7.40 18.15 14.85
N THR A 394 -7.87 17.07 15.48
CA THR A 394 -7.69 15.69 14.99
C THR A 394 -8.42 15.40 13.68
N GLN A 395 -9.43 16.19 13.31
CA GLN A 395 -10.12 16.09 12.01
C GLN A 395 -9.21 16.45 10.82
N ASN A 396 -8.10 17.14 11.04
CA ASN A 396 -7.17 17.59 10.01
C ASN A 396 -5.80 16.91 10.05
N ILE A 397 -5.66 15.77 10.74
CA ILE A 397 -4.38 15.07 10.98
C ILE A 397 -3.56 14.73 9.73
N LEU A 398 -4.18 14.70 8.55
CA LEU A 398 -3.49 14.49 7.27
C LEU A 398 -3.19 15.82 6.54
N SER A 399 -3.61 16.95 7.08
CA SER A 399 -3.48 18.23 6.37
C SER A 399 -2.57 19.19 7.11
N ILE A 400 -1.28 19.17 6.78
CA ILE A 400 -0.27 20.05 7.37
C ILE A 400 -0.75 21.50 7.38
N LYS A 401 -1.23 22.01 6.23
CA LYS A 401 -1.69 23.40 6.10
C LYS A 401 -2.83 23.76 7.05
N LYS A 402 -3.78 22.83 7.28
CA LYS A 402 -4.93 23.08 8.17
C LYS A 402 -4.62 22.87 9.65
N VAL A 403 -3.51 22.19 9.97
CA VAL A 403 -3.08 22.00 11.34
C VAL A 403 -2.28 23.21 11.82
N ILE A 404 -1.51 23.85 10.93
CA ILE A 404 -0.65 24.99 11.27
C ILE A 404 -1.26 26.36 10.92
N SER A 405 -2.42 26.39 10.26
CA SER A 405 -3.19 27.62 10.04
C SER A 405 -4.16 27.89 11.20
#